data_99b766a56d411253b0d157bd5afc8134
#
_entry.id   99b766a56d411253b0d157bd5afc8134
#
_cell.length_a   1.000
_cell.length_b   1.000
_cell.length_c   1.000
_cell.angle_alpha   90.00
_cell.angle_beta   90.00
_cell.angle_gamma   90.00
#
_symmetry.space_group_name_H-M   'P 1'
#
loop_
_entity.id
_entity.type
_entity.pdbx_description
1 polymer ?
#
loop_
_entity_poly.entity_id
_entity_poly.type
_entity_poly.pdbx_seq_one_letter_code
_entity_poly.pdbx_strand_id
1 'polypeptide(L)'
;DSVLIVTIDEKEYLRLGLLLEQLFPEARIQMVSTLTNSRGVARENGFARVDEYIYIVQFGDSSVSRLPLSDEWRVNIKEDKRVTHLRWSMLIRSGSHFLRSDSVNQFYPVFINNDGKSIHSVGEPYYGDNRNEIIPPKGTFAVWPLRKDGNEGNWQISNTNLRKLIASGFVMLGRLSKGTVPIYYLKKGEIAKVYNGTYKICGHRADGSIISETEVRSLVTGTQWRIGSHDASIGGTSLLKGIFGASPFTYPKSLYAVHDTLRFFVNDKPNALVIDFFGGSGTTLHAVNLLNAEDQGHRKCILVTNNEISEDEEISLTAQGLRPTDQKWDDLGIARYVTWPRTVCSIEGHDIKRKPLKGNYGCPIETYQGYDGYIVDPETGKKKRKKLFEKVKKPFYPELADHKMSDGFEENAIFFDLEYLEPSVVSADLAFDRIAPILWLAGGCKGEILQRQKGYVIGETYAVLFDPRYM
;
A
#
# COMPACT_ATOMS: atom_id res chain seq x y z
N ASP A 1 10.94 -5.18 17.85
CA ASP A 1 10.69 -5.12 16.41
C ASP A 1 10.33 -3.70 16.00
N SER A 2 11.33 -2.87 15.78
CA SER A 2 11.17 -1.46 15.42
C SER A 2 11.96 -1.13 14.16
N VAL A 3 11.65 0.03 13.58
CA VAL A 3 12.34 0.54 12.38
C VAL A 3 12.67 2.00 12.62
N LEU A 4 13.95 2.37 12.42
CA LEU A 4 14.37 3.76 12.35
C LEU A 4 14.47 4.17 10.88
N ILE A 5 13.82 5.27 10.53
CA ILE A 5 13.81 5.83 9.18
C ILE A 5 14.42 7.22 9.23
N VAL A 6 15.46 7.46 8.44
CA VAL A 6 16.13 8.77 8.39
C VAL A 6 16.20 9.23 6.94
N THR A 7 15.61 10.37 6.65
CA THR A 7 15.71 11.02 5.35
C THR A 7 16.87 12.01 5.35
N ILE A 8 17.69 11.99 4.31
CA ILE A 8 18.91 12.79 4.23
C ILE A 8 19.20 13.22 2.77
N ASP A 9 19.89 14.33 2.60
CA ASP A 9 20.33 14.78 1.28
C ASP A 9 21.71 14.23 0.88
N GLU A 10 22.16 14.57 -0.34
CA GLU A 10 23.44 14.09 -0.85
C GLU A 10 24.70 14.69 -0.17
N LYS A 11 24.55 15.65 0.73
CA LYS A 11 25.71 16.24 1.42
C LYS A 11 26.20 15.37 2.57
N GLU A 12 25.27 14.79 3.31
CA GLU A 12 25.56 14.10 4.56
C GLU A 12 25.25 12.59 4.56
N TYR A 13 24.66 12.05 3.47
CA TYR A 13 24.21 10.65 3.45
C TYR A 13 25.34 9.64 3.74
N LEU A 14 26.58 9.89 3.23
CA LEU A 14 27.72 8.99 3.46
C LEU A 14 28.09 8.95 4.94
N ARG A 15 28.17 10.12 5.59
CA ARG A 15 28.51 10.22 7.01
C ARG A 15 27.41 9.58 7.88
N LEU A 16 26.16 9.84 7.55
CA LEU A 16 25.02 9.23 8.23
C LEU A 16 25.06 7.71 8.09
N GLY A 17 25.34 7.17 6.90
CA GLY A 17 25.45 5.72 6.69
C GLY A 17 26.50 5.09 7.61
N LEU A 18 27.71 5.65 7.65
CA LEU A 18 28.79 5.18 8.52
C LEU A 18 28.42 5.29 10.01
N LEU A 19 27.77 6.38 10.40
CA LEU A 19 27.31 6.57 11.79
C LEU A 19 26.27 5.52 12.17
N LEU A 20 25.31 5.23 11.30
CA LEU A 20 24.28 4.23 11.56
C LEU A 20 24.88 2.82 11.69
N GLU A 21 25.86 2.47 10.86
CA GLU A 21 26.59 1.19 10.98
C GLU A 21 27.35 1.08 12.29
N GLN A 22 27.96 2.17 12.77
CA GLN A 22 28.68 2.21 14.04
C GLN A 22 27.74 2.13 15.25
N LEU A 23 26.61 2.83 15.20
CA LEU A 23 25.66 2.86 16.30
C LEU A 23 24.83 1.58 16.42
N PHE A 24 24.54 0.95 15.27
CA PHE A 24 23.62 -0.18 15.20
C PHE A 24 24.23 -1.37 14.42
N PRO A 25 25.35 -1.95 14.88
CA PRO A 25 26.07 -2.99 14.14
C PRO A 25 25.25 -4.27 13.92
N GLU A 26 24.26 -4.55 14.77
CA GLU A 26 23.38 -5.72 14.67
C GLU A 26 22.12 -5.45 13.83
N ALA A 27 21.86 -4.21 13.42
CA ALA A 27 20.69 -3.86 12.64
C ALA A 27 20.90 -4.13 11.13
N ARG A 28 19.81 -4.38 10.44
CA ARG A 28 19.80 -4.45 8.96
C ARG A 28 19.59 -3.07 8.40
N ILE A 29 20.62 -2.52 7.78
CA ILE A 29 20.60 -1.15 7.23
C ILE A 29 20.45 -1.21 5.72
N GLN A 30 19.51 -0.45 5.18
CA GLN A 30 19.29 -0.33 3.75
C GLN A 30 19.05 1.13 3.37
N MET A 31 19.64 1.56 2.26
CA MET A 31 19.41 2.90 1.69
C MET A 31 18.49 2.80 0.48
N VAL A 32 17.54 3.70 0.41
CA VAL A 32 16.61 3.89 -0.72
C VAL A 32 16.82 5.28 -1.29
N SER A 33 16.90 5.40 -2.62
CA SER A 33 16.87 6.67 -3.34
C SER A 33 15.44 6.96 -3.79
N THR A 34 14.91 8.13 -3.44
CA THR A 34 13.56 8.56 -3.81
C THR A 34 13.59 9.84 -4.63
N LEU A 35 12.81 9.89 -5.70
CA LEU A 35 12.63 11.08 -6.52
C LEU A 35 11.90 12.16 -5.69
N THR A 36 12.51 13.33 -5.52
CA THR A 36 11.89 14.46 -4.80
C THR A 36 11.59 15.65 -5.71
N ASN A 37 12.26 15.74 -6.86
CA ASN A 37 12.02 16.77 -7.85
C ASN A 37 12.32 16.24 -9.26
N SER A 38 11.29 15.94 -10.02
CA SER A 38 11.41 15.39 -11.37
C SER A 38 12.09 16.32 -12.39
N ARG A 39 12.05 17.63 -12.14
CA ARG A 39 12.69 18.65 -12.99
C ARG A 39 14.16 18.86 -12.67
N GLY A 40 14.59 18.38 -11.50
CA GLY A 40 15.93 18.58 -10.97
C GLY A 40 16.17 20.00 -10.45
N VAL A 41 17.08 20.10 -9.49
CA VAL A 41 17.63 21.38 -9.02
C VAL A 41 18.95 21.59 -9.74
N ALA A 42 19.01 22.65 -10.58
CA ALA A 42 20.21 22.97 -11.31
C ALA A 42 21.41 23.23 -10.37
N ARG A 43 22.59 22.80 -10.78
CA ARG A 43 23.84 23.04 -10.07
C ARG A 43 24.85 23.69 -11.00
N GLU A 44 25.57 24.61 -10.46
CA GLU A 44 26.72 25.17 -11.18
C GLU A 44 27.80 24.08 -11.29
N ASN A 45 28.21 23.75 -12.52
CA ASN A 45 29.24 22.76 -12.82
C ASN A 45 28.96 21.30 -12.37
N GLY A 46 27.68 20.90 -12.17
CA GLY A 46 27.31 19.56 -11.76
C GLY A 46 26.02 19.04 -12.37
N PHE A 47 25.73 17.78 -12.15
CA PHE A 47 24.43 17.21 -12.53
C PHE A 47 23.29 17.79 -11.67
N ALA A 48 22.13 18.00 -12.28
CA ALA A 48 20.94 18.43 -11.55
C ALA A 48 20.53 17.37 -10.52
N ARG A 49 20.28 17.80 -9.28
CA ARG A 49 19.78 16.95 -8.22
C ARG A 49 18.30 16.64 -8.43
N VAL A 50 17.93 15.37 -8.37
CA VAL A 50 16.55 14.90 -8.56
C VAL A 50 16.04 14.06 -7.39
N ASP A 51 16.92 13.59 -6.52
CA ASP A 51 16.62 12.61 -5.48
C ASP A 51 17.13 13.00 -4.09
N GLU A 52 16.62 12.30 -3.11
CA GLU A 52 17.07 12.25 -1.72
C GLU A 52 17.17 10.79 -1.28
N TYR A 53 17.80 10.56 -0.14
CA TYR A 53 18.04 9.23 0.39
C TYR A 53 17.21 8.98 1.65
N ILE A 54 16.76 7.73 1.80
CA ILE A 54 16.06 7.24 2.98
C ILE A 54 16.87 6.07 3.53
N TYR A 55 17.45 6.21 4.71
CA TYR A 55 18.03 5.09 5.44
C TYR A 55 16.94 4.39 6.24
N ILE A 56 16.88 3.08 6.10
CA ILE A 56 15.96 2.19 6.80
C ILE A 56 16.81 1.25 7.64
N VAL A 57 16.71 1.41 8.95
CA VAL A 57 17.42 0.61 9.96
C VAL A 57 16.40 -0.29 10.64
N GLN A 58 16.50 -1.58 10.42
CA GLN A 58 15.55 -2.58 10.91
C GLN A 58 16.13 -3.34 12.10
N PHE A 59 15.39 -3.33 13.20
CA PHE A 59 15.75 -4.02 14.44
C PHE A 59 14.91 -5.27 14.65
N GLY A 60 15.53 -6.33 15.20
CA GLY A 60 14.87 -7.59 15.48
C GLY A 60 14.27 -8.23 14.21
N ASP A 61 13.06 -8.74 14.32
CA ASP A 61 12.35 -9.41 13.24
C ASP A 61 11.51 -8.46 12.36
N SER A 62 11.75 -7.14 12.46
CA SER A 62 11.06 -6.18 11.60
C SER A 62 11.30 -6.47 10.12
N SER A 63 10.30 -6.33 9.30
CA SER A 63 10.37 -6.65 7.87
C SER A 63 9.55 -5.69 7.03
N VAL A 64 9.88 -5.60 5.75
CA VAL A 64 9.13 -4.80 4.77
C VAL A 64 7.88 -5.57 4.35
N SER A 65 6.71 -4.97 4.51
CA SER A 65 5.43 -5.55 4.10
C SER A 65 5.31 -5.61 2.58
N ARG A 66 4.64 -6.65 2.09
CA ARG A 66 4.26 -6.75 0.68
C ARG A 66 2.98 -5.98 0.44
N LEU A 67 3.00 -5.06 -0.51
CA LEU A 67 1.87 -4.18 -0.81
C LEU A 67 1.32 -4.41 -2.23
N PRO A 68 0.02 -4.15 -2.46
CA PRO A 68 -0.56 -4.10 -3.80
C PRO A 68 -0.12 -2.80 -4.48
N LEU A 69 1.10 -2.79 -5.01
CA LEU A 69 1.71 -1.60 -5.60
C LEU A 69 1.14 -1.28 -6.98
N SER A 70 0.90 0.01 -7.24
CA SER A 70 0.49 0.53 -8.55
C SER A 70 1.58 0.37 -9.62
N ASP A 71 1.27 0.73 -10.86
CA ASP A 71 2.15 0.53 -12.00
C ASP A 71 3.45 1.33 -11.92
N GLU A 72 3.41 2.49 -11.28
CA GLU A 72 4.54 3.41 -11.12
C GLU A 72 5.68 2.79 -10.28
N TRP A 73 5.34 1.88 -9.37
CA TRP A 73 6.31 1.16 -8.55
C TRP A 73 7.12 0.10 -9.31
N ARG A 74 6.79 -0.14 -10.58
CA ARG A 74 7.32 -1.24 -11.38
C ARG A 74 7.99 -0.76 -12.65
N VAL A 75 9.28 -0.63 -12.60
CA VAL A 75 10.08 -0.43 -13.82
C VAL A 75 10.20 -1.79 -14.53
N ASN A 76 9.74 -1.88 -15.80
CA ASN A 76 9.94 -3.04 -16.70
C ASN A 76 9.16 -4.35 -16.39
N ILE A 77 8.05 -4.32 -15.69
CA ILE A 77 7.17 -5.50 -15.52
C ILE A 77 6.02 -5.43 -16.54
N LYS A 78 5.89 -6.45 -17.40
CA LYS A 78 4.75 -6.59 -18.32
C LYS A 78 3.44 -6.71 -17.54
N GLU A 79 2.37 -6.07 -18.05
CA GLU A 79 1.02 -6.03 -17.43
C GLU A 79 0.51 -7.39 -16.97
N ASP A 80 0.72 -8.43 -17.77
CA ASP A 80 0.24 -9.80 -17.50
C ASP A 80 0.80 -10.47 -16.24
N LYS A 81 1.85 -9.89 -15.63
CA LYS A 81 2.46 -10.45 -14.41
C LYS A 81 1.95 -9.85 -13.10
N ARG A 82 1.14 -8.80 -13.19
CA ARG A 82 0.60 -8.07 -12.02
C ARG A 82 -0.64 -8.72 -11.43
N VAL A 83 -1.40 -9.39 -12.29
CA VAL A 83 -2.65 -10.03 -11.92
C VAL A 83 -2.40 -11.52 -11.81
N THR A 84 -2.69 -12.09 -10.67
CA THR A 84 -2.63 -13.54 -10.49
C THR A 84 -3.99 -14.11 -10.84
N HIS A 85 -4.02 -14.90 -11.92
CA HIS A 85 -5.18 -15.72 -12.25
C HIS A 85 -5.00 -17.13 -11.70
N LEU A 86 -6.10 -17.79 -11.38
CA LEU A 86 -6.08 -19.23 -11.11
C LEU A 86 -5.39 -19.97 -12.26
N ARG A 87 -4.38 -20.76 -11.93
CA ARG A 87 -3.60 -21.52 -12.91
C ARG A 87 -4.30 -22.81 -13.27
N TRP A 88 -5.10 -22.77 -14.33
CA TRP A 88 -5.73 -23.92 -14.93
C TRP A 88 -4.68 -24.76 -15.66
N SER A 89 -4.55 -26.03 -15.30
CA SER A 89 -3.61 -26.99 -15.93
C SER A 89 -4.36 -27.90 -16.87
N MET A 90 -3.79 -28.23 -18.03
CA MET A 90 -4.40 -29.22 -18.92
C MET A 90 -4.54 -30.57 -18.20
N LEU A 91 -5.69 -31.22 -18.39
CA LEU A 91 -5.98 -32.51 -17.79
C LEU A 91 -5.12 -33.62 -18.42
N ILE A 92 -4.86 -33.56 -19.73
CA ILE A 92 -3.98 -34.51 -20.40
C ILE A 92 -2.55 -34.37 -19.89
N ARG A 93 -1.92 -35.49 -19.59
CA ARG A 93 -0.55 -35.51 -19.11
C ARG A 93 0.44 -35.12 -20.21
N SER A 94 1.38 -34.25 -19.87
CA SER A 94 2.53 -33.87 -20.70
C SER A 94 3.81 -34.11 -19.90
N GLY A 95 4.89 -34.49 -20.54
CA GLY A 95 6.17 -34.82 -19.89
C GLY A 95 6.39 -36.33 -19.81
N SER A 96 7.07 -36.82 -18.78
CA SER A 96 7.32 -38.28 -18.58
C SER A 96 6.05 -39.05 -18.20
N HIS A 97 6.01 -40.33 -18.54
CA HIS A 97 4.91 -41.26 -18.19
C HIS A 97 3.54 -40.82 -18.75
N PHE A 98 3.52 -40.39 -20.00
CA PHE A 98 2.35 -39.83 -20.65
C PHE A 98 1.55 -40.79 -21.50
N LEU A 99 2.10 -42.01 -21.79
CA LEU A 99 1.44 -42.99 -22.61
C LEU A 99 0.35 -43.72 -21.77
N ARG A 100 -0.65 -44.24 -22.47
CA ARG A 100 -1.70 -45.07 -21.86
C ARG A 100 -1.11 -46.23 -21.03
N SER A 101 -0.03 -46.87 -21.53
CA SER A 101 0.67 -47.97 -20.86
C SER A 101 1.29 -47.56 -19.53
N ASP A 102 1.64 -46.29 -19.34
CA ASP A 102 2.23 -45.81 -18.08
C ASP A 102 1.22 -45.69 -16.94
N SER A 103 -0.08 -45.57 -17.28
CA SER A 103 -1.16 -45.35 -16.31
C SER A 103 -2.49 -45.79 -16.86
N VAL A 104 -2.70 -47.08 -17.01
CA VAL A 104 -3.90 -47.69 -17.65
C VAL A 104 -5.22 -47.28 -17.01
N ASN A 105 -5.26 -47.03 -15.71
CA ASN A 105 -6.43 -46.57 -14.95
C ASN A 105 -6.78 -45.10 -15.23
N GLN A 106 -5.91 -44.35 -15.92
CA GLN A 106 -6.12 -42.95 -16.27
C GLN A 106 -6.47 -42.77 -17.75
N PHE A 107 -6.84 -43.83 -18.42
CA PHE A 107 -7.39 -43.83 -19.76
C PHE A 107 -8.90 -44.11 -19.70
N TYR A 108 -9.69 -43.04 -19.73
CA TYR A 108 -11.16 -43.09 -19.63
C TYR A 108 -11.78 -41.93 -20.45
N PRO A 109 -13.03 -42.08 -20.94
CA PRO A 109 -13.73 -41.02 -21.66
C PRO A 109 -14.31 -39.98 -20.69
N VAL A 110 -14.32 -38.72 -21.14
CA VAL A 110 -15.12 -37.65 -20.55
C VAL A 110 -16.21 -37.30 -21.56
N PHE A 111 -17.47 -37.47 -21.17
CA PHE A 111 -18.59 -37.17 -22.03
C PHE A 111 -19.02 -35.73 -21.94
N ILE A 112 -18.97 -35.02 -23.04
CA ILE A 112 -19.28 -33.58 -23.17
C ILE A 112 -20.56 -33.45 -23.95
N ASN A 113 -21.45 -32.54 -23.55
CA ASN A 113 -22.66 -32.19 -24.31
C ASN A 113 -22.30 -31.66 -25.70
N ASN A 114 -23.11 -31.92 -26.69
CA ASN A 114 -22.83 -31.61 -28.11
C ASN A 114 -22.54 -30.11 -28.37
N ASP A 115 -23.00 -29.21 -27.49
CA ASP A 115 -22.70 -27.78 -27.56
C ASP A 115 -21.27 -27.43 -27.12
N GLY A 116 -20.54 -28.41 -26.53
CA GLY A 116 -19.20 -28.26 -26.02
C GLY A 116 -19.07 -27.37 -24.76
N LYS A 117 -20.21 -27.06 -24.12
CA LYS A 117 -20.24 -26.07 -23.03
C LYS A 117 -20.35 -26.66 -21.62
N SER A 118 -20.64 -27.96 -21.51
CA SER A 118 -20.77 -28.62 -20.19
C SER A 118 -20.36 -30.08 -20.22
N ILE A 119 -19.87 -30.58 -19.10
CA ILE A 119 -19.54 -31.97 -18.91
C ILE A 119 -20.80 -32.72 -18.51
N HIS A 120 -21.17 -33.72 -19.30
CA HIS A 120 -22.30 -34.60 -18.98
C HIS A 120 -21.93 -35.63 -17.90
N SER A 121 -20.82 -36.36 -18.11
CA SER A 121 -20.37 -37.38 -17.17
C SER A 121 -18.93 -37.83 -17.42
N VAL A 122 -18.36 -38.59 -16.51
CA VAL A 122 -17.01 -39.18 -16.60
C VAL A 122 -17.15 -40.70 -16.60
N GLY A 123 -16.60 -41.34 -17.63
CA GLY A 123 -16.62 -42.78 -17.79
C GLY A 123 -15.69 -43.51 -16.82
N GLU A 124 -15.77 -44.85 -16.87
CA GLU A 124 -14.84 -45.71 -16.16
C GLU A 124 -13.56 -45.93 -16.97
N PRO A 125 -12.44 -46.33 -16.34
CA PRO A 125 -11.22 -46.72 -17.03
C PRO A 125 -11.49 -47.79 -18.09
N TYR A 126 -10.97 -47.53 -19.30
CA TYR A 126 -11.17 -48.44 -20.43
C TYR A 126 -9.87 -49.21 -20.73
N TYR A 127 -9.99 -50.54 -20.74
CA TYR A 127 -8.86 -51.46 -20.91
C TYR A 127 -8.84 -52.14 -22.29
N GLY A 128 -9.88 -51.99 -23.09
CA GLY A 128 -9.98 -52.62 -24.42
C GLY A 128 -9.12 -51.90 -25.47
N ASP A 129 -8.96 -52.53 -26.64
CA ASP A 129 -8.11 -52.00 -27.71
C ASP A 129 -8.84 -51.05 -28.66
N ASN A 130 -10.18 -51.08 -28.66
CA ASN A 130 -11.00 -50.28 -29.57
C ASN A 130 -11.94 -49.34 -28.81
N ARG A 131 -11.50 -48.09 -28.56
CA ARG A 131 -12.29 -47.10 -27.84
C ARG A 131 -13.63 -46.73 -28.50
N ASN A 132 -13.84 -47.07 -29.80
CA ASN A 132 -15.10 -46.83 -30.50
C ASN A 132 -16.21 -47.74 -30.02
N GLU A 133 -15.92 -48.76 -29.25
CA GLU A 133 -16.93 -49.63 -28.59
C GLU A 133 -17.66 -48.92 -27.47
N ILE A 134 -17.09 -47.82 -26.94
CA ILE A 134 -17.75 -47.00 -25.94
C ILE A 134 -18.70 -46.04 -26.64
N ILE A 135 -19.99 -46.34 -26.53
CA ILE A 135 -21.07 -45.52 -27.11
C ILE A 135 -21.34 -44.32 -26.15
N PRO A 136 -21.11 -43.06 -26.56
CA PRO A 136 -21.42 -41.92 -25.72
C PRO A 136 -22.96 -41.85 -25.44
N PRO A 137 -23.36 -41.34 -24.27
CA PRO A 137 -24.76 -41.01 -23.97
C PRO A 137 -25.40 -40.14 -25.06
N LYS A 138 -26.70 -40.31 -25.28
CA LYS A 138 -27.41 -39.49 -26.28
C LYS A 138 -27.22 -38.00 -26.08
N GLY A 139 -26.82 -37.27 -27.09
CA GLY A 139 -26.61 -35.83 -27.06
C GLY A 139 -25.21 -35.43 -26.57
N THR A 140 -24.28 -36.40 -26.51
CA THR A 140 -22.89 -36.15 -26.07
C THR A 140 -21.86 -36.71 -27.06
N PHE A 141 -20.61 -36.31 -26.89
CA PHE A 141 -19.46 -36.95 -27.54
C PHE A 141 -18.38 -37.25 -26.49
N ALA A 142 -17.57 -38.25 -26.79
CA ALA A 142 -16.50 -38.69 -25.86
C ALA A 142 -15.18 -37.95 -26.15
N VAL A 143 -14.58 -37.36 -25.12
CA VAL A 143 -13.23 -36.80 -25.16
C VAL A 143 -12.30 -37.76 -24.47
N TRP A 144 -11.30 -38.23 -25.21
CA TRP A 144 -10.26 -39.14 -24.76
C TRP A 144 -8.93 -38.44 -24.60
N PRO A 145 -7.98 -38.93 -23.79
CA PRO A 145 -6.64 -38.34 -23.67
C PRO A 145 -5.76 -38.64 -24.88
N LEU A 146 -6.15 -38.09 -26.05
CA LEU A 146 -5.42 -38.29 -27.30
C LEU A 146 -4.43 -37.15 -27.50
N ARG A 147 -3.24 -37.52 -27.92
CA ARG A 147 -2.15 -36.58 -28.26
C ARG A 147 -2.32 -36.06 -29.69
N LYS A 148 -1.62 -34.99 -30.01
CA LYS A 148 -1.65 -34.40 -31.35
C LYS A 148 -1.09 -35.31 -32.45
N ASP A 149 -0.21 -36.24 -32.08
CA ASP A 149 0.37 -37.27 -32.93
C ASP A 149 -0.53 -38.51 -33.12
N GLY A 150 -1.74 -38.51 -32.51
CA GLY A 150 -2.72 -39.59 -32.58
C GLY A 150 -2.50 -40.70 -31.52
N ASN A 151 -1.40 -40.67 -30.78
CA ASN A 151 -1.11 -41.64 -29.73
C ASN A 151 -2.07 -41.52 -28.54
N GLU A 152 -2.38 -42.65 -27.91
CA GLU A 152 -3.17 -42.71 -26.70
C GLU A 152 -2.30 -42.33 -25.50
N GLY A 153 -2.68 -41.25 -24.86
CA GLY A 153 -2.06 -40.73 -23.63
C GLY A 153 -2.82 -41.19 -22.38
N ASN A 154 -2.65 -40.46 -21.31
CA ASN A 154 -3.41 -40.61 -20.08
C ASN A 154 -3.79 -39.28 -19.47
N TRP A 155 -4.81 -39.27 -18.62
CA TRP A 155 -5.16 -38.10 -17.82
C TRP A 155 -4.20 -37.94 -16.62
N GLN A 156 -4.11 -36.77 -16.04
CA GLN A 156 -3.25 -36.52 -14.88
C GLN A 156 -3.84 -37.03 -13.56
N ILE A 157 -5.15 -37.32 -13.51
CA ILE A 157 -5.88 -37.73 -12.30
C ILE A 157 -6.85 -38.86 -12.65
N SER A 158 -7.28 -39.62 -11.63
CA SER A 158 -8.28 -40.69 -11.78
C SER A 158 -9.67 -40.10 -12.07
N ASN A 159 -10.53 -40.90 -12.70
CA ASN A 159 -11.93 -40.58 -12.98
C ASN A 159 -12.69 -40.18 -11.70
N THR A 160 -12.48 -40.89 -10.59
CA THR A 160 -13.09 -40.56 -9.29
C THR A 160 -12.70 -39.18 -8.78
N ASN A 161 -11.42 -38.81 -8.88
CA ASN A 161 -10.96 -37.51 -8.50
C ASN A 161 -11.46 -36.40 -9.46
N LEU A 162 -11.53 -36.71 -10.75
CA LEU A 162 -12.08 -35.78 -11.72
C LEU A 162 -13.55 -35.42 -11.41
N ARG A 163 -14.38 -36.45 -11.07
CA ARG A 163 -15.78 -36.23 -10.67
C ARG A 163 -15.89 -35.31 -9.44
N LYS A 164 -15.02 -35.49 -8.43
CA LYS A 164 -14.97 -34.61 -7.26
C LYS A 164 -14.64 -33.16 -7.64
N LEU A 165 -13.64 -32.98 -8.51
CA LEU A 165 -13.23 -31.65 -8.95
C LEU A 165 -14.30 -30.96 -9.81
N ILE A 166 -15.03 -31.72 -10.64
CA ILE A 166 -16.18 -31.19 -11.41
C ILE A 166 -17.26 -30.68 -10.45
N ALA A 167 -17.63 -31.48 -9.45
CA ALA A 167 -18.65 -31.11 -8.47
C ALA A 167 -18.27 -29.84 -7.66
N SER A 168 -16.98 -29.59 -7.50
CA SER A 168 -16.46 -28.39 -6.80
C SER A 168 -16.21 -27.19 -7.74
N GLY A 169 -16.48 -27.31 -9.06
CA GLY A 169 -16.21 -26.23 -10.00
C GLY A 169 -14.72 -26.05 -10.36
N PHE A 170 -13.89 -27.03 -10.09
CA PHE A 170 -12.43 -26.99 -10.32
C PHE A 170 -11.99 -27.63 -11.63
N VAL A 171 -12.93 -27.81 -12.57
CA VAL A 171 -12.69 -28.30 -13.94
C VAL A 171 -13.30 -27.31 -14.92
N MET A 172 -12.55 -26.94 -15.94
CA MET A 172 -12.92 -25.95 -16.94
C MET A 172 -12.79 -26.54 -18.34
N LEU A 173 -13.74 -26.25 -19.22
CA LEU A 173 -13.68 -26.60 -20.63
C LEU A 173 -13.07 -25.46 -21.46
N GLY A 174 -12.23 -25.85 -22.42
CA GLY A 174 -11.76 -24.92 -23.44
C GLY A 174 -12.76 -24.81 -24.61
N ARG A 175 -12.34 -24.13 -25.66
CA ARG A 175 -13.18 -23.93 -26.86
C ARG A 175 -13.30 -25.24 -27.65
N LEU A 176 -14.51 -25.60 -28.03
CA LEU A 176 -14.79 -26.71 -28.94
C LEU A 176 -14.11 -26.44 -30.32
N SER A 177 -13.28 -27.36 -30.76
CA SER A 177 -12.59 -27.29 -32.05
C SER A 177 -12.34 -28.68 -32.60
N LYS A 178 -12.61 -28.90 -33.86
CA LYS A 178 -12.41 -30.18 -34.57
C LYS A 178 -13.00 -31.40 -33.84
N GLY A 179 -14.19 -31.24 -33.24
CA GLY A 179 -14.89 -32.32 -32.53
C GLY A 179 -14.31 -32.72 -31.18
N THR A 180 -13.44 -31.91 -30.61
CA THR A 180 -12.87 -32.14 -29.27
C THR A 180 -12.81 -30.85 -28.46
N VAL A 181 -12.74 -30.98 -27.14
CA VAL A 181 -12.67 -29.87 -26.20
C VAL A 181 -11.46 -30.10 -25.26
N PRO A 182 -10.54 -29.14 -25.14
CA PRO A 182 -9.50 -29.22 -24.12
C PRO A 182 -10.12 -29.14 -22.71
N ILE A 183 -9.68 -30.01 -21.81
CA ILE A 183 -10.15 -30.04 -20.43
C ILE A 183 -9.01 -29.54 -19.54
N TYR A 184 -9.34 -28.63 -18.65
CA TYR A 184 -8.40 -28.05 -17.68
C TYR A 184 -8.91 -28.33 -16.25
N TYR A 185 -8.00 -28.37 -15.30
CA TYR A 185 -8.32 -28.56 -13.88
C TYR A 185 -7.40 -27.74 -12.98
N LEU A 186 -7.82 -27.50 -11.76
CA LEU A 186 -6.98 -26.88 -10.74
C LEU A 186 -6.17 -27.94 -9.99
N LYS A 187 -4.86 -27.72 -9.88
CA LYS A 187 -3.97 -28.54 -9.02
C LYS A 187 -4.19 -28.22 -7.54
N LYS A 188 -3.81 -29.16 -6.64
CA LYS A 188 -3.98 -29.00 -5.19
C LYS A 188 -3.52 -27.64 -4.64
N GLY A 189 -2.36 -27.12 -5.10
CA GLY A 189 -1.85 -25.83 -4.67
C GLY A 189 -2.74 -24.63 -5.08
N GLU A 190 -3.41 -24.69 -6.23
CA GLU A 190 -4.35 -23.65 -6.65
C GLU A 190 -5.70 -23.77 -5.89
N ILE A 191 -6.15 -25.00 -5.65
CA ILE A 191 -7.35 -25.27 -4.85
C ILE A 191 -7.17 -24.78 -3.41
N ALA A 192 -5.99 -24.99 -2.82
CA ALA A 192 -5.67 -24.47 -1.49
C ALA A 192 -5.79 -22.94 -1.39
N LYS A 193 -5.40 -22.23 -2.46
CA LYS A 193 -5.53 -20.77 -2.52
C LYS A 193 -7.00 -20.31 -2.60
N VAL A 194 -7.89 -21.11 -3.16
CA VAL A 194 -9.33 -20.84 -3.12
C VAL A 194 -9.88 -21.05 -1.72
N TYR A 195 -9.53 -22.14 -1.07
CA TYR A 195 -10.05 -22.47 0.27
C TYR A 195 -9.51 -21.54 1.38
N ASN A 196 -8.30 -21.03 1.25
CA ASN A 196 -7.73 -20.09 2.23
C ASN A 196 -8.09 -18.62 1.94
N GLY A 197 -8.95 -18.37 0.93
CA GLY A 197 -9.43 -17.03 0.62
C GLY A 197 -8.49 -16.15 -0.23
N THR A 198 -7.34 -16.68 -0.68
CA THR A 198 -6.43 -15.95 -1.60
C THR A 198 -7.14 -15.56 -2.90
N TYR A 199 -8.05 -16.41 -3.40
CA TYR A 199 -8.94 -16.09 -4.51
C TYR A 199 -10.39 -16.13 -4.05
N LYS A 200 -11.09 -15.01 -4.22
CA LYS A 200 -12.54 -14.95 -3.98
C LYS A 200 -13.28 -15.46 -5.21
N ILE A 201 -14.24 -16.36 -4.99
CA ILE A 201 -15.13 -16.83 -6.05
C ILE A 201 -16.21 -15.79 -6.25
N CYS A 202 -16.33 -15.24 -7.48
CA CYS A 202 -17.32 -14.24 -7.85
C CYS A 202 -18.43 -14.82 -8.77
N GLY A 203 -18.35 -16.11 -9.12
CA GLY A 203 -19.37 -16.76 -9.95
C GLY A 203 -18.90 -18.08 -10.56
N HIS A 204 -19.73 -18.63 -11.46
CA HIS A 204 -19.43 -19.84 -12.22
C HIS A 204 -19.67 -19.63 -13.72
N ARG A 205 -18.88 -20.29 -14.54
CA ARG A 205 -19.07 -20.33 -16.00
C ARG A 205 -20.17 -21.32 -16.38
N ALA A 206 -20.53 -21.32 -17.65
CA ALA A 206 -21.52 -22.24 -18.19
C ALA A 206 -21.14 -23.73 -18.04
N ASP A 207 -19.84 -24.05 -17.94
CA ASP A 207 -19.31 -25.39 -17.71
C ASP A 207 -19.25 -25.76 -16.21
N GLY A 208 -19.75 -24.90 -15.33
CA GLY A 208 -19.73 -25.08 -13.88
C GLY A 208 -18.41 -24.66 -13.23
N SER A 209 -17.39 -24.28 -14.00
CA SER A 209 -16.09 -23.85 -13.43
C SER A 209 -16.18 -22.50 -12.73
N ILE A 210 -15.44 -22.37 -11.63
CA ILE A 210 -15.41 -21.12 -10.85
C ILE A 210 -14.82 -19.96 -11.65
N ILE A 211 -15.36 -18.76 -11.39
CA ILE A 211 -14.77 -17.48 -11.77
C ILE A 211 -14.21 -16.86 -10.49
N SER A 212 -12.92 -16.54 -10.48
CA SER A 212 -12.29 -15.84 -9.36
C SER A 212 -12.06 -14.38 -9.72
N GLU A 213 -12.12 -13.51 -8.73
CA GLU A 213 -11.60 -12.17 -8.85
C GLU A 213 -10.09 -12.22 -9.13
N THR A 214 -9.64 -11.27 -9.94
CA THR A 214 -8.23 -11.08 -10.22
C THR A 214 -7.60 -10.32 -9.05
N GLU A 215 -6.69 -10.96 -8.33
CA GLU A 215 -6.00 -10.32 -7.23
C GLU A 215 -4.75 -9.58 -7.72
N VAL A 216 -4.59 -8.33 -7.26
CA VAL A 216 -3.34 -7.59 -7.49
C VAL A 216 -2.25 -8.21 -6.64
N ARG A 217 -1.20 -8.68 -7.28
CA ARG A 217 -0.09 -9.34 -6.57
C ARG A 217 0.64 -8.36 -5.65
N SER A 218 0.63 -8.62 -4.35
CA SER A 218 1.43 -7.88 -3.36
C SER A 218 2.93 -8.13 -3.56
N LEU A 219 3.71 -7.06 -3.63
CA LEU A 219 5.14 -7.08 -3.92
C LEU A 219 5.90 -6.19 -2.94
N VAL A 220 7.21 -6.45 -2.84
CA VAL A 220 8.18 -5.50 -2.28
C VAL A 220 8.83 -4.79 -3.45
N THR A 221 8.97 -3.47 -3.36
CA THR A 221 9.64 -2.65 -4.38
C THR A 221 11.16 -2.74 -4.28
N GLY A 222 11.85 -2.24 -5.30
CA GLY A 222 13.32 -2.04 -5.26
C GLY A 222 13.71 -0.79 -4.47
N THR A 223 15.00 -0.52 -4.39
CA THR A 223 15.59 0.60 -3.63
C THR A 223 15.66 1.92 -4.40
N GLN A 224 15.11 1.98 -5.60
CA GLN A 224 14.98 3.21 -6.38
C GLN A 224 13.50 3.54 -6.59
N TRP A 225 13.05 4.63 -5.98
CA TRP A 225 11.68 5.07 -6.02
C TRP A 225 11.52 6.27 -6.95
N ARG A 226 11.01 6.04 -8.15
CA ARG A 226 10.71 7.07 -9.15
C ARG A 226 9.20 7.26 -9.27
N ILE A 227 8.59 7.67 -8.18
CA ILE A 227 7.13 7.78 -8.03
C ILE A 227 6.74 9.25 -8.19
N GLY A 228 5.84 9.53 -9.12
CA GLY A 228 5.45 10.92 -9.42
C GLY A 228 4.81 11.66 -8.24
N SER A 229 4.05 10.96 -7.39
CA SER A 229 3.46 11.53 -6.17
C SER A 229 4.50 11.88 -5.09
N HIS A 230 5.71 11.32 -5.17
CA HIS A 230 6.80 11.65 -4.24
C HIS A 230 7.45 13.02 -4.52
N ASP A 231 7.13 13.64 -5.65
CA ASP A 231 7.62 14.99 -5.98
C ASP A 231 7.17 15.99 -4.89
N ALA A 232 8.16 16.62 -4.25
CA ALA A 232 7.94 17.52 -3.13
C ALA A 232 7.21 18.81 -3.56
N SER A 233 7.25 19.16 -4.83
CA SER A 233 6.49 20.30 -5.36
C SER A 233 4.99 20.03 -5.38
N ILE A 234 4.58 18.77 -5.61
CA ILE A 234 3.18 18.33 -5.64
C ILE A 234 2.68 18.01 -4.24
N GLY A 235 3.30 17.02 -3.61
CA GLY A 235 2.87 16.47 -2.31
C GLY A 235 3.32 17.28 -1.09
N GLY A 236 4.23 18.24 -1.25
CA GLY A 236 4.74 19.09 -0.20
C GLY A 236 4.35 20.56 -0.39
N THR A 237 5.06 21.28 -1.24
CA THR A 237 4.89 22.72 -1.43
C THR A 237 3.48 23.12 -1.86
N SER A 238 2.86 22.43 -2.83
CA SER A 238 1.51 22.73 -3.28
C SER A 238 0.46 22.45 -2.22
N LEU A 239 0.65 21.41 -1.42
CA LEU A 239 -0.22 21.10 -0.28
C LEU A 239 -0.16 22.20 0.78
N LEU A 240 1.04 22.65 1.17
CA LEU A 240 1.19 23.75 2.11
C LEU A 240 0.60 25.05 1.57
N LYS A 241 0.79 25.37 0.28
CA LYS A 241 0.12 26.51 -0.36
C LYS A 241 -1.40 26.40 -0.31
N GLY A 242 -1.96 25.22 -0.42
CA GLY A 242 -3.39 24.99 -0.26
C GLY A 242 -3.89 25.32 1.14
N ILE A 243 -3.11 25.01 2.16
CA ILE A 243 -3.44 25.25 3.57
C ILE A 243 -3.18 26.72 3.98
N PHE A 244 -2.04 27.27 3.62
CA PHE A 244 -1.58 28.57 4.12
C PHE A 244 -1.79 29.74 3.13
N GLY A 245 -2.07 29.45 1.86
CA GLY A 245 -2.06 30.45 0.78
C GLY A 245 -0.66 30.76 0.22
N ALA A 246 0.40 30.41 0.98
CA ALA A 246 1.81 30.49 0.61
C ALA A 246 2.52 29.23 1.13
N SER A 247 3.80 29.04 0.82
CA SER A 247 4.59 27.97 1.45
C SER A 247 5.45 28.57 2.57
N PRO A 248 5.04 28.44 3.84
CA PRO A 248 5.79 29.00 4.97
C PRO A 248 7.01 28.15 5.36
N PHE A 249 7.28 27.07 4.63
CA PHE A 249 8.37 26.16 4.88
C PHE A 249 9.13 25.84 3.58
N THR A 250 10.45 25.90 3.61
CA THR A 250 11.28 25.91 2.39
C THR A 250 11.35 24.55 1.68
N TYR A 251 11.47 23.45 2.44
CA TYR A 251 11.68 22.10 1.90
C TYR A 251 10.72 21.07 2.49
N PRO A 252 9.39 21.23 2.32
CA PRO A 252 8.45 20.24 2.83
C PRO A 252 8.62 18.93 2.09
N LYS A 253 8.67 17.83 2.84
CA LYS A 253 8.63 16.49 2.24
C LYS A 253 7.25 16.25 1.60
N SER A 254 7.22 15.45 0.55
CA SER A 254 5.94 15.00 -0.01
C SER A 254 5.18 14.15 1.02
N LEU A 255 3.90 14.47 1.23
CA LEU A 255 2.99 13.68 2.04
C LEU A 255 3.00 12.21 1.61
N TYR A 256 2.96 11.97 0.30
CA TYR A 256 2.89 10.63 -0.26
C TYR A 256 4.20 9.86 -0.15
N ALA A 257 5.35 10.53 -0.22
CA ALA A 257 6.64 9.89 0.03
C ALA A 257 6.75 9.39 1.48
N VAL A 258 6.27 10.17 2.45
CA VAL A 258 6.24 9.77 3.86
C VAL A 258 5.19 8.69 4.10
N HIS A 259 3.99 8.85 3.54
CA HIS A 259 2.91 7.86 3.60
C HIS A 259 3.38 6.49 3.10
N ASP A 260 3.95 6.41 1.91
CA ASP A 260 4.40 5.14 1.33
C ASP A 260 5.57 4.54 2.09
N THR A 261 6.49 5.38 2.58
CA THR A 261 7.60 4.92 3.42
C THR A 261 7.09 4.25 4.69
N LEU A 262 6.14 4.86 5.38
CA LEU A 262 5.52 4.29 6.58
C LEU A 262 4.70 3.04 6.24
N ARG A 263 3.93 3.07 5.16
CA ARG A 263 3.06 1.98 4.72
C ARG A 263 3.79 0.65 4.59
N PHE A 264 5.04 0.64 4.11
CA PHE A 264 5.85 -0.58 4.04
C PHE A 264 6.14 -1.24 5.39
N PHE A 265 5.97 -0.54 6.51
CA PHE A 265 6.28 -1.07 7.84
C PHE A 265 5.09 -1.18 8.77
N VAL A 266 4.02 -0.42 8.50
CA VAL A 266 2.85 -0.37 9.39
C VAL A 266 1.53 -0.76 8.73
N ASN A 267 1.52 -1.20 7.47
CA ASN A 267 0.31 -1.61 6.74
C ASN A 267 -0.48 -2.72 7.48
N ASP A 268 0.21 -3.67 8.07
CA ASP A 268 -0.35 -4.79 8.85
C ASP A 268 -0.37 -4.52 10.36
N LYS A 269 -0.11 -3.26 10.78
CA LYS A 269 -0.03 -2.83 12.18
C LYS A 269 -0.95 -1.63 12.42
N PRO A 270 -2.27 -1.83 12.51
CA PRO A 270 -3.23 -0.72 12.61
C PRO A 270 -3.11 0.11 13.89
N ASN A 271 -2.38 -0.36 14.90
CA ASN A 271 -2.16 0.33 16.17
C ASN A 271 -0.69 0.75 16.37
N ALA A 272 0.10 0.84 15.30
CA ALA A 272 1.50 1.22 15.40
C ALA A 272 1.69 2.61 16.01
N LEU A 273 2.79 2.79 16.76
CA LEU A 273 3.25 4.10 17.22
C LEU A 273 4.36 4.59 16.28
N VAL A 274 4.18 5.78 15.75
CA VAL A 274 5.16 6.50 14.93
C VAL A 274 5.70 7.67 15.75
N ILE A 275 7.01 7.79 15.86
CA ILE A 275 7.66 8.91 16.57
C ILE A 275 8.55 9.63 15.56
N ASP A 276 8.37 10.93 15.42
CA ASP A 276 9.20 11.80 14.57
C ASP A 276 9.85 12.89 15.41
N PHE A 277 11.18 12.84 15.52
CA PHE A 277 11.97 13.78 16.31
C PHE A 277 12.32 15.09 15.61
N PHE A 278 12.04 15.18 14.30
CA PHE A 278 12.32 16.37 13.50
C PHE A 278 11.10 16.72 12.65
N GLY A 279 9.98 16.91 13.33
CA GLY A 279 8.64 17.05 12.74
C GLY A 279 8.51 18.10 11.61
N GLY A 280 9.35 19.12 11.64
CA GLY A 280 9.41 20.15 10.60
C GLY A 280 8.01 20.70 10.28
N SER A 281 7.55 20.54 9.04
CA SER A 281 6.22 21.01 8.64
C SER A 281 5.05 20.07 9.06
N GLY A 282 5.26 19.04 9.84
CA GLY A 282 4.21 18.10 10.29
C GLY A 282 3.75 17.07 9.26
N THR A 283 4.61 16.72 8.32
CA THR A 283 4.25 15.78 7.24
C THR A 283 3.97 14.38 7.76
N THR A 284 4.73 13.91 8.75
CA THR A 284 4.60 12.55 9.31
C THR A 284 3.25 12.35 9.99
N LEU A 285 2.79 13.32 10.79
CA LEU A 285 1.48 13.23 11.43
C LEU A 285 0.35 13.19 10.39
N HIS A 286 0.43 14.04 9.37
CA HIS A 286 -0.53 14.06 8.28
C HIS A 286 -0.54 12.72 7.50
N ALA A 287 0.63 12.10 7.30
CA ALA A 287 0.75 10.78 6.65
C ALA A 287 0.16 9.65 7.51
N VAL A 288 0.31 9.72 8.84
CA VAL A 288 -0.31 8.76 9.76
C VAL A 288 -1.83 8.86 9.74
N ASN A 289 -2.39 10.09 9.76
CA ASN A 289 -3.82 10.30 9.63
C ASN A 289 -4.35 9.75 8.28
N LEU A 290 -3.58 9.94 7.20
CA LEU A 290 -3.94 9.41 5.89
C LEU A 290 -3.95 7.88 5.86
N LEU A 291 -2.97 7.21 6.48
CA LEU A 291 -2.93 5.75 6.64
C LEU A 291 -4.13 5.23 7.45
N ASN A 292 -4.50 5.92 8.53
CA ASN A 292 -5.66 5.55 9.33
C ASN A 292 -6.97 5.68 8.52
N ALA A 293 -7.10 6.76 7.73
CA ALA A 293 -8.27 6.94 6.85
C ALA A 293 -8.34 5.88 5.73
N GLU A 294 -7.19 5.39 5.24
CA GLU A 294 -7.11 4.38 4.18
C GLU A 294 -7.62 3.00 4.63
N ASP A 295 -7.27 2.58 5.85
CA ASP A 295 -7.56 1.23 6.35
C ASP A 295 -8.34 1.19 7.68
N GLN A 296 -8.84 2.34 8.16
CA GLN A 296 -9.52 2.51 9.44
C GLN A 296 -8.65 2.08 10.63
N GLY A 297 -7.36 2.28 10.52
CA GLY A 297 -6.39 2.04 11.58
C GLY A 297 -6.47 3.07 12.71
N HIS A 298 -5.76 2.80 13.79
CA HIS A 298 -5.66 3.67 14.98
C HIS A 298 -4.19 3.91 15.34
N ARG A 299 -3.34 4.11 14.32
CA ARG A 299 -1.92 4.44 14.50
C ARG A 299 -1.82 5.78 15.19
N LYS A 300 -0.86 5.90 16.09
CA LYS A 300 -0.57 7.13 16.83
C LYS A 300 0.71 7.76 16.31
N CYS A 301 0.76 9.10 16.28
CA CYS A 301 1.96 9.84 15.94
C CYS A 301 2.35 10.76 17.11
N ILE A 302 3.62 10.66 17.55
CA ILE A 302 4.24 11.63 18.44
C ILE A 302 5.24 12.43 17.60
N LEU A 303 4.97 13.72 17.46
CA LEU A 303 5.80 14.63 16.68
C LEU A 303 6.54 15.57 17.63
N VAL A 304 7.87 15.55 17.55
CA VAL A 304 8.73 16.43 18.33
C VAL A 304 9.43 17.39 17.37
N THR A 305 9.39 18.67 17.64
CA THR A 305 10.05 19.67 16.80
C THR A 305 10.47 20.87 17.63
N ASN A 306 11.60 21.48 17.27
CA ASN A 306 11.99 22.78 17.81
C ASN A 306 11.04 23.85 17.27
N ASN A 307 10.88 24.93 18.02
CA ASN A 307 10.15 26.11 17.57
C ASN A 307 11.12 27.16 17.00
N GLU A 308 12.00 26.71 16.09
CA GLU A 308 12.98 27.58 15.42
C GLU A 308 12.34 28.44 14.33
N ILE A 309 12.97 29.55 14.03
CA ILE A 309 12.61 30.47 12.93
C ILE A 309 13.67 30.39 11.82
N SER A 310 13.36 30.89 10.63
CA SER A 310 14.34 31.01 9.55
C SER A 310 15.39 32.09 9.84
N GLU A 311 16.59 31.97 9.26
CA GLU A 311 17.66 32.97 9.39
C GLU A 311 17.21 34.36 9.00
N ASP A 312 16.41 34.50 7.94
CA ASP A 312 15.89 35.79 7.47
C ASP A 312 14.93 36.43 8.49
N GLU A 313 14.07 35.60 9.11
CA GLU A 313 13.17 36.03 10.18
C GLU A 313 13.96 36.39 11.44
N GLU A 314 14.96 35.62 11.79
CA GLU A 314 15.87 35.91 12.92
C GLU A 314 16.53 37.24 12.77
N ILE A 315 17.12 37.53 11.61
CA ILE A 315 17.73 38.81 11.29
C ILE A 315 16.70 39.97 11.42
N SER A 316 15.50 39.75 10.86
CA SER A 316 14.43 40.73 10.88
C SER A 316 13.93 41.05 12.29
N LEU A 317 13.71 40.01 13.12
CA LEU A 317 13.24 40.17 14.50
C LEU A 317 14.31 40.75 15.40
N THR A 318 15.56 40.36 15.24
CA THR A 318 16.70 40.95 15.95
C THR A 318 16.85 42.45 15.63
N ALA A 319 16.68 42.81 14.36
CA ALA A 319 16.70 44.24 13.97
C ALA A 319 15.55 45.06 14.60
N GLN A 320 14.44 44.42 14.95
CA GLN A 320 13.32 45.01 15.70
C GLN A 320 13.55 45.00 17.22
N GLY A 321 14.67 44.52 17.71
CA GLY A 321 15.02 44.39 19.14
C GLY A 321 14.34 43.24 19.86
N LEU A 322 13.75 42.30 19.14
CA LEU A 322 13.11 41.12 19.69
C LEU A 322 14.13 40.00 19.98
N ARG A 323 13.82 39.14 20.94
CA ARG A 323 14.67 38.05 21.39
C ARG A 323 13.89 36.73 21.29
N PRO A 324 14.58 35.55 21.28
CA PRO A 324 13.96 34.23 21.25
C PRO A 324 12.94 33.95 22.37
N THR A 325 12.93 34.74 23.45
CA THR A 325 11.97 34.62 24.57
C THR A 325 10.73 35.49 24.40
N ASP A 326 10.68 36.33 23.37
CA ASP A 326 9.55 37.24 23.14
C ASP A 326 8.42 36.48 22.40
N GLN A 327 7.16 36.73 22.79
CA GLN A 327 6.00 36.08 22.22
C GLN A 327 5.93 36.17 20.68
N LYS A 328 6.27 37.34 20.10
CA LYS A 328 6.31 37.49 18.65
C LYS A 328 7.33 36.61 17.94
N TRP A 329 8.44 36.32 18.61
CA TRP A 329 9.44 35.39 18.12
C TRP A 329 8.90 33.97 18.16
N ASP A 330 8.33 33.58 19.29
CA ASP A 330 7.76 32.27 19.55
C ASP A 330 6.59 31.97 18.58
N ASP A 331 5.74 32.95 18.30
CA ASP A 331 4.59 32.82 17.39
C ASP A 331 4.99 32.55 15.92
N LEU A 332 6.21 32.95 15.51
CA LEU A 332 6.72 32.70 14.15
C LEU A 332 7.51 31.39 14.05
N GLY A 333 7.80 30.75 15.17
CA GLY A 333 8.51 29.49 15.18
C GLY A 333 7.76 28.36 14.46
N ILE A 334 8.52 27.47 13.86
CA ILE A 334 8.01 26.42 12.96
C ILE A 334 6.93 25.55 13.60
N ALA A 335 7.04 25.23 14.89
CA ALA A 335 6.07 24.44 15.61
C ALA A 335 4.69 25.09 15.68
N ARG A 336 4.67 26.39 16.02
CA ARG A 336 3.43 27.17 16.21
C ARG A 336 2.89 27.73 14.91
N TYR A 337 3.77 28.18 14.02
CA TYR A 337 3.37 28.87 12.78
C TYR A 337 3.08 27.92 11.62
N VAL A 338 3.71 26.74 11.58
CA VAL A 338 3.57 25.79 10.47
C VAL A 338 3.00 24.45 10.92
N THR A 339 3.66 23.77 11.86
CA THR A 339 3.36 22.38 12.22
C THR A 339 1.95 22.23 12.81
N TRP A 340 1.66 23.03 13.82
CA TRP A 340 0.36 22.98 14.49
C TRP A 340 -0.80 23.45 13.60
N PRO A 341 -0.73 24.60 12.92
CA PRO A 341 -1.81 25.00 12.01
C PRO A 341 -2.04 24.02 10.87
N ARG A 342 -0.97 23.42 10.30
CA ARG A 342 -1.13 22.34 9.30
C ARG A 342 -1.89 21.16 9.88
N THR A 343 -1.54 20.75 11.10
CA THR A 343 -2.19 19.62 11.80
C THR A 343 -3.69 19.88 11.95
N VAL A 344 -4.06 21.03 12.53
CA VAL A 344 -5.46 21.42 12.72
C VAL A 344 -6.20 21.51 11.38
N CYS A 345 -5.64 22.22 10.40
CA CYS A 345 -6.26 22.41 9.09
C CYS A 345 -6.47 21.10 8.33
N SER A 346 -5.51 20.15 8.42
CA SER A 346 -5.65 18.85 7.76
C SER A 346 -6.71 17.99 8.44
N ILE A 347 -6.78 17.97 9.76
CA ILE A 347 -7.79 17.22 10.53
C ILE A 347 -9.19 17.80 10.28
N GLU A 348 -9.34 19.11 10.31
CA GLU A 348 -10.64 19.78 10.16
C GLU A 348 -11.05 20.00 8.69
N GLY A 349 -10.18 19.72 7.71
CA GLY A 349 -10.49 19.81 6.28
C GLY A 349 -10.58 21.23 5.71
N HIS A 350 -9.94 22.24 6.34
CA HIS A 350 -9.98 23.62 5.90
C HIS A 350 -8.60 24.29 5.85
N ASP A 351 -8.49 25.43 5.19
CA ASP A 351 -7.30 26.29 5.19
C ASP A 351 -7.26 27.16 6.47
N ILE A 352 -6.15 27.92 6.65
CA ILE A 352 -6.01 28.86 7.79
C ILE A 352 -7.08 29.96 7.83
N LYS A 353 -7.84 30.16 6.74
CA LYS A 353 -8.96 31.11 6.64
C LYS A 353 -10.31 30.41 6.81
N ARG A 354 -10.34 29.19 7.31
CA ARG A 354 -11.54 28.34 7.50
C ARG A 354 -12.32 28.02 6.21
N LYS A 355 -11.67 28.09 5.03
CA LYS A 355 -12.28 27.67 3.78
C LYS A 355 -11.98 26.19 3.51
N PRO A 356 -12.94 25.40 3.00
CA PRO A 356 -12.73 24.01 2.69
C PRO A 356 -11.51 23.78 1.79
N LEU A 357 -10.65 22.82 2.12
CA LEU A 357 -9.51 22.43 1.29
C LEU A 357 -9.98 21.88 -0.05
N LYS A 358 -9.22 22.16 -1.10
CA LYS A 358 -9.54 21.73 -2.46
C LYS A 358 -8.75 20.49 -2.84
N GLY A 359 -9.40 19.56 -3.56
CA GLY A 359 -8.79 18.35 -4.06
C GLY A 359 -9.16 17.12 -3.26
N ASN A 360 -8.53 16.01 -3.58
CA ASN A 360 -8.68 14.73 -2.86
C ASN A 360 -7.29 14.10 -2.62
N TYR A 361 -7.24 13.14 -1.69
CA TYR A 361 -6.00 12.45 -1.34
C TYR A 361 -5.60 11.34 -2.33
N GLY A 362 -6.44 11.02 -3.30
CA GLY A 362 -6.10 10.08 -4.37
C GLY A 362 -4.96 10.54 -5.29
N CYS A 363 -4.51 11.80 -5.16
CA CYS A 363 -3.43 12.39 -5.95
C CYS A 363 -3.61 12.12 -7.47
N PRO A 364 -4.65 12.66 -8.13
CA PRO A 364 -4.91 12.36 -9.53
C PRO A 364 -3.83 12.94 -10.44
N ILE A 365 -3.27 12.07 -11.27
CA ILE A 365 -2.28 12.44 -12.28
C ILE A 365 -2.83 12.32 -13.69
N GLU A 366 -2.29 13.13 -14.58
CA GLU A 366 -2.56 13.00 -16.01
C GLU A 366 -1.65 11.93 -16.61
N THR A 367 -2.25 10.92 -17.22
CA THR A 367 -1.57 9.84 -17.92
C THR A 367 -2.19 9.61 -19.30
N TYR A 368 -1.52 8.84 -20.15
CA TYR A 368 -2.05 8.48 -21.47
C TYR A 368 -2.56 7.05 -21.44
N GLN A 369 -3.86 6.87 -21.72
CA GLN A 369 -4.47 5.57 -21.87
C GLN A 369 -4.60 5.21 -23.33
N GLY A 370 -4.02 4.06 -23.72
CA GLY A 370 -4.15 3.54 -25.08
C GLY A 370 -5.49 2.81 -25.28
N TYR A 371 -6.15 3.08 -26.38
CA TYR A 371 -7.35 2.37 -26.82
C TYR A 371 -7.22 1.96 -28.29
N ASP A 372 -7.93 0.90 -28.69
CA ASP A 372 -7.97 0.46 -30.07
C ASP A 372 -8.89 1.37 -30.88
N GLY A 373 -8.32 2.08 -31.85
CA GLY A 373 -9.04 2.96 -32.74
C GLY A 373 -8.67 2.71 -34.20
N TYR A 374 -9.26 3.51 -35.09
CA TYR A 374 -8.95 3.48 -36.51
C TYR A 374 -8.47 4.83 -36.98
N ILE A 375 -7.41 4.85 -37.78
CA ILE A 375 -7.03 6.02 -38.58
C ILE A 375 -7.42 5.79 -40.02
N VAL A 376 -7.85 6.83 -40.69
CA VAL A 376 -8.09 6.80 -42.12
C VAL A 376 -6.79 7.17 -42.82
N ASP A 377 -6.32 6.29 -43.66
CA ASP A 377 -5.16 6.55 -44.50
C ASP A 377 -5.49 7.70 -45.47
N PRO A 378 -4.76 8.81 -45.45
CA PRO A 378 -5.11 10.00 -46.24
C PRO A 378 -4.98 9.77 -47.76
N GLU A 379 -4.17 8.80 -48.22
CA GLU A 379 -3.95 8.52 -49.65
C GLU A 379 -4.94 7.50 -50.19
N THR A 380 -5.30 6.49 -49.37
CA THR A 380 -6.12 5.36 -49.83
C THR A 380 -7.54 5.39 -49.30
N GLY A 381 -7.88 6.26 -48.33
CA GLY A 381 -9.18 6.33 -47.67
C GLY A 381 -9.52 5.10 -46.81
N LYS A 382 -8.62 4.12 -46.70
CA LYS A 382 -8.87 2.88 -45.95
C LYS A 382 -8.67 3.07 -44.44
N LYS A 383 -9.60 2.48 -43.68
CA LYS A 383 -9.47 2.44 -42.20
C LYS A 383 -8.41 1.42 -41.80
N LYS A 384 -7.35 1.88 -41.10
CA LYS A 384 -6.30 1.04 -40.54
C LYS A 384 -6.41 1.05 -39.03
N ARG A 385 -6.47 -0.14 -38.39
CA ARG A 385 -6.47 -0.26 -36.92
C ARG A 385 -5.16 0.27 -36.37
N LYS A 386 -5.25 1.17 -35.38
CA LYS A 386 -4.08 1.74 -34.71
C LYS A 386 -4.40 1.95 -33.25
N LYS A 387 -3.42 1.72 -32.37
CA LYS A 387 -3.52 2.08 -30.97
C LYS A 387 -3.42 3.60 -30.86
N LEU A 388 -4.49 4.22 -30.41
CA LEU A 388 -4.59 5.65 -30.15
C LEU A 388 -4.41 5.88 -28.64
N PHE A 389 -4.06 7.11 -28.25
CA PHE A 389 -3.85 7.47 -26.85
C PHE A 389 -4.67 8.70 -26.53
N GLU A 390 -5.37 8.66 -25.42
CA GLU A 390 -6.07 9.81 -24.86
C GLU A 390 -5.49 10.17 -23.50
N LYS A 391 -5.58 11.45 -23.15
CA LYS A 391 -5.14 11.95 -21.87
C LYS A 391 -6.24 11.72 -20.84
N VAL A 392 -5.94 10.95 -19.81
CA VAL A 392 -6.88 10.63 -18.73
C VAL A 392 -6.28 11.00 -17.38
N LYS A 393 -7.13 11.37 -16.44
CA LYS A 393 -6.72 11.55 -15.04
C LYS A 393 -7.01 10.26 -14.29
N LYS A 394 -5.97 9.67 -13.70
CA LYS A 394 -6.08 8.49 -12.83
C LYS A 394 -5.54 8.81 -11.45
N PRO A 395 -6.20 8.37 -10.37
CA PRO A 395 -5.65 8.50 -9.03
C PRO A 395 -4.42 7.59 -8.87
N PHE A 396 -3.38 8.09 -8.21
CA PHE A 396 -2.24 7.29 -7.76
C PHE A 396 -2.66 6.31 -6.66
N TYR A 397 -3.55 6.79 -5.78
CA TYR A 397 -4.10 6.07 -4.63
C TYR A 397 -5.60 5.89 -4.86
N PRO A 398 -6.03 4.79 -5.56
CA PRO A 398 -7.43 4.56 -5.86
C PRO A 398 -8.32 4.46 -4.63
N GLU A 399 -7.81 3.88 -3.54
CA GLU A 399 -8.45 3.74 -2.24
C GLU A 399 -8.75 5.09 -1.57
N LEU A 400 -8.01 6.14 -1.91
CA LEU A 400 -8.15 7.50 -1.41
C LEU A 400 -8.81 8.45 -2.43
N ALA A 401 -9.25 7.95 -3.59
CA ALA A 401 -9.77 8.79 -4.68
C ALA A 401 -11.03 9.56 -4.28
N ASP A 402 -11.86 8.97 -3.43
CA ASP A 402 -13.11 9.56 -2.95
C ASP A 402 -12.94 10.37 -1.66
N HIS A 403 -11.78 10.27 -0.99
CA HIS A 403 -11.48 11.05 0.22
C HIS A 403 -11.07 12.48 -0.15
N LYS A 404 -12.00 13.42 -0.02
CA LYS A 404 -11.73 14.83 -0.30
C LYS A 404 -10.91 15.42 0.85
N MET A 405 -10.00 16.34 0.51
CA MET A 405 -9.22 17.04 1.53
C MET A 405 -10.10 17.88 2.47
N SER A 406 -11.29 18.31 1.99
CA SER A 406 -12.29 19.02 2.80
C SER A 406 -13.02 18.17 3.82
N ASP A 407 -12.97 16.85 3.69
CA ASP A 407 -13.65 15.96 4.63
C ASP A 407 -12.86 15.81 5.94
N GLY A 408 -11.57 16.20 5.92
CA GLY A 408 -10.67 16.09 7.05
C GLY A 408 -10.40 14.64 7.46
N PHE A 409 -10.12 14.43 8.74
CA PHE A 409 -9.87 13.10 9.32
C PHE A 409 -10.63 12.94 10.62
N GLU A 410 -11.13 11.74 10.89
CA GLU A 410 -11.74 11.36 12.19
C GLU A 410 -10.64 11.12 13.25
N GLU A 411 -9.78 12.11 13.41
CA GLU A 411 -8.60 12.06 14.27
C GLU A 411 -8.60 13.27 15.21
N ASN A 412 -7.79 13.19 16.26
CA ASN A 412 -7.54 14.31 17.14
C ASN A 412 -6.02 14.53 17.33
N ALA A 413 -5.67 15.72 17.75
CA ALA A 413 -4.30 16.06 18.10
C ALA A 413 -4.27 17.01 19.29
N ILE A 414 -3.20 16.93 20.06
CA ILE A 414 -2.95 17.86 21.17
C ILE A 414 -1.53 18.39 21.02
N PHE A 415 -1.38 19.68 21.29
CA PHE A 415 -0.09 20.38 21.27
C PHE A 415 0.41 20.58 22.69
N PHE A 416 1.67 20.28 22.93
CA PHE A 416 2.36 20.51 24.20
C PHE A 416 3.59 21.36 23.99
N ASP A 417 3.80 22.31 24.90
CA ASP A 417 5.09 22.96 25.07
C ASP A 417 5.92 22.17 26.06
N LEU A 418 7.19 21.92 25.74
CA LEU A 418 8.14 21.32 26.66
C LEU A 418 8.82 22.43 27.47
N GLU A 419 8.67 22.39 28.78
CA GLU A 419 9.25 23.33 29.70
C GLU A 419 10.07 22.58 30.75
N TYR A 420 11.21 23.15 31.13
CA TYR A 420 11.97 22.64 32.26
C TYR A 420 11.34 23.11 33.57
N LEU A 421 11.04 22.21 34.46
CA LEU A 421 10.56 22.51 35.80
C LEU A 421 11.65 22.23 36.84
N GLU A 422 11.84 23.17 37.77
CA GLU A 422 12.75 22.98 38.88
C GLU A 422 12.34 21.78 39.74
N PRO A 423 13.24 20.81 39.97
CA PRO A 423 12.92 19.59 40.73
C PRO A 423 12.33 19.85 42.12
N SER A 424 12.75 20.93 42.78
CA SER A 424 12.23 21.35 44.09
C SER A 424 10.75 21.73 44.03
N VAL A 425 10.29 22.37 42.94
CA VAL A 425 8.89 22.76 42.75
C VAL A 425 8.02 21.53 42.51
N VAL A 426 8.52 20.58 41.73
CA VAL A 426 7.85 19.30 41.49
C VAL A 426 7.75 18.48 42.76
N SER A 427 8.88 18.36 43.51
CA SER A 427 8.95 17.60 44.77
C SER A 427 8.05 18.19 45.87
N ALA A 428 7.84 19.50 45.86
CA ALA A 428 6.94 20.20 46.77
C ALA A 428 5.46 20.13 46.36
N ASP A 429 5.12 19.37 45.31
CA ASP A 429 3.76 19.23 44.75
C ASP A 429 3.12 20.57 44.34
N LEU A 430 3.95 21.52 43.91
CA LEU A 430 3.51 22.85 43.49
C LEU A 430 3.30 22.96 41.96
N ALA A 431 3.60 21.91 41.20
CA ALA A 431 3.60 21.92 39.73
C ALA A 431 2.68 20.86 39.14
N PHE A 432 1.68 20.33 39.87
CA PHE A 432 0.81 19.25 39.35
C PHE A 432 0.20 19.56 37.99
N ASP A 433 -0.42 20.72 37.83
CA ASP A 433 -1.11 21.10 36.60
C ASP A 433 -0.16 21.16 35.38
N ARG A 434 1.12 21.41 35.63
CA ARG A 434 2.16 21.41 34.58
C ARG A 434 2.67 20.01 34.24
N ILE A 435 2.66 19.07 35.20
CA ILE A 435 3.07 17.67 34.98
C ILE A 435 1.91 16.77 34.59
N ALA A 436 0.66 17.16 34.81
CA ALA A 436 -0.54 16.38 34.51
C ALA A 436 -0.60 15.91 33.02
N PRO A 437 -0.18 16.71 32.01
CA PRO A 437 -0.10 16.25 30.63
C PRO A 437 0.85 15.07 30.44
N ILE A 438 2.00 15.03 31.16
CA ILE A 438 2.97 13.93 31.08
C ILE A 438 2.39 12.66 31.70
N LEU A 439 1.66 12.78 32.81
CA LEU A 439 0.94 11.66 33.45
C LEU A 439 -0.15 11.10 32.54
N TRP A 440 -0.89 11.96 31.84
CA TRP A 440 -1.89 11.57 30.87
C TRP A 440 -1.26 10.83 29.67
N LEU A 441 -0.13 11.32 29.15
CA LEU A 441 0.65 10.64 28.11
C LEU A 441 1.10 9.25 28.57
N ALA A 442 1.67 9.16 29.80
CA ALA A 442 2.08 7.89 30.39
C ALA A 442 0.90 6.94 30.63
N GLY A 443 -0.28 7.47 30.91
CA GLY A 443 -1.54 6.73 31.05
C GLY A 443 -2.14 6.26 29.74
N GLY A 444 -1.53 6.56 28.59
CA GLY A 444 -1.98 6.09 27.26
C GLY A 444 -2.95 7.02 26.54
N CYS A 445 -3.00 8.30 26.93
CA CYS A 445 -3.77 9.36 26.25
C CYS A 445 -5.29 9.08 26.18
N LYS A 446 -5.88 8.54 27.25
CA LYS A 446 -7.32 8.25 27.32
C LYS A 446 -8.02 9.21 28.28
N GLY A 447 -9.22 9.64 27.91
CA GLY A 447 -10.00 10.61 28.66
C GLY A 447 -9.35 11.99 28.68
N GLU A 448 -9.76 12.80 29.64
CA GLU A 448 -9.25 14.17 29.83
C GLU A 448 -7.98 14.20 30.70
N ILE A 449 -7.17 15.26 30.55
CA ILE A 449 -6.07 15.55 31.45
C ILE A 449 -6.63 15.88 32.83
N LEU A 450 -6.20 15.10 33.85
CA LEU A 450 -6.73 15.24 35.20
C LEU A 450 -6.31 16.57 35.83
N GLN A 451 -7.27 17.22 36.49
CA GLN A 451 -7.04 18.43 37.27
C GLN A 451 -6.90 18.08 38.76
N ARG A 452 -6.17 18.89 39.52
CA ARG A 452 -5.97 18.66 40.94
C ARG A 452 -7.28 18.71 41.71
N GLN A 453 -7.48 17.69 42.54
CA GLN A 453 -8.64 17.59 43.46
C GLN A 453 -8.17 17.30 44.88
N LYS A 454 -9.07 17.42 45.86
CA LYS A 454 -8.75 17.10 47.25
C LYS A 454 -8.68 15.57 47.40
N GLY A 455 -7.52 15.11 47.90
CA GLY A 455 -7.30 13.72 48.24
C GLY A 455 -6.78 12.89 47.07
N TYR A 456 -7.59 12.63 46.07
CA TYR A 456 -7.20 11.87 44.87
C TYR A 456 -8.07 12.27 43.67
N VAL A 457 -7.63 11.87 42.49
CA VAL A 457 -8.40 11.97 41.24
C VAL A 457 -8.22 10.70 40.42
N ILE A 458 -9.29 10.21 39.78
CA ILE A 458 -9.28 8.99 38.98
C ILE A 458 -9.63 9.36 37.53
N GLY A 459 -8.79 8.94 36.59
CA GLY A 459 -9.04 8.97 35.16
C GLY A 459 -9.40 7.59 34.63
N GLU A 460 -9.44 7.46 33.31
CA GLU A 460 -9.81 6.19 32.65
C GLU A 460 -8.75 5.11 32.80
N THR A 461 -7.47 5.47 32.81
CA THR A 461 -6.34 4.52 32.78
C THR A 461 -5.35 4.71 33.93
N TYR A 462 -5.46 5.80 34.68
CA TYR A 462 -4.56 6.10 35.81
C TYR A 462 -5.28 6.90 36.87
N ALA A 463 -4.73 6.92 38.08
CA ALA A 463 -5.21 7.75 39.17
C ALA A 463 -4.02 8.47 39.82
N VAL A 464 -4.30 9.61 40.44
CA VAL A 464 -3.29 10.40 41.17
C VAL A 464 -3.77 10.58 42.61
N LEU A 465 -2.93 10.20 43.54
CA LEU A 465 -3.14 10.37 44.97
C LEU A 465 -2.36 11.58 45.48
N PHE A 466 -3.02 12.60 45.98
CA PHE A 466 -2.43 13.81 46.51
C PHE A 466 -2.24 13.75 48.05
N ASP A 467 -3.06 12.95 48.71
CA ASP A 467 -3.04 12.82 50.15
C ASP A 467 -3.04 11.33 50.54
N PRO A 468 -1.92 10.81 51.13
CA PRO A 468 -1.81 9.40 51.50
C PRO A 468 -2.89 8.89 52.44
N ARG A 469 -3.62 9.80 53.12
CA ARG A 469 -4.74 9.42 54.03
C ARG A 469 -5.96 8.90 53.31
N TYR A 470 -6.02 9.01 51.99
CA TYR A 470 -7.08 8.49 51.10
C TYR A 470 -6.74 7.15 50.46
N MET A 471 -5.63 6.51 50.91
CA MET A 471 -5.18 5.22 50.43
C MET A 471 -5.95 4.02 50.97
#